data_a5062e127d9a9b8703cd035b6690002e
#
_entry.id   a5062e127d9a9b8703cd035b6690002e
#
_cell.length_a   1.000
_cell.length_b   1.000
_cell.length_c   1.000
_cell.angle_alpha   90.00
_cell.angle_beta   90.00
_cell.angle_gamma   90.00
#
_symmetry.space_group_name_H-M   'P 1'
#
loop_
_entity.id
_entity.type
_entity.pdbx_description
1 polymer ?
#
loop_
_entity_poly.entity_id
_entity_poly.type
_entity_poly.pdbx_seq_one_letter_code
_entity_poly.pdbx_strand_id
1 'polypeptide(L)'
;SDTVTGLYNDTYYWRVRAIDDLGNAGSYSAARGFVTDTIVNAVTVSNPADGHETTAINILVSWVTVGADSVGIDSYAVEVSRASAFTTMIFTDTLDGVRSTDTVTGLYNDTYYWRLRAIDDLGNSGTYSTARGFVTDTIVNAVTVSNPADGHETTAINFNVTWSANADSVGIDTYALEASRTSAFTTMTFTDTLDGVRTSDTVTGLYNDTYYWRMRAIDVLGNSGTYSTARGFVTDTIVNQVTVSNPADAHETTAINFN
;
A
#
# COMPACT_ATOMS: atom_id res chain seq x y z
N SER A 1 51.61 35.43 -11.82
CA SER A 1 50.39 34.80 -11.31
C SER A 1 50.46 34.75 -9.79
N ASP A 2 49.32 34.99 -9.14
CA ASP A 2 49.19 34.88 -7.71
C ASP A 2 47.96 34.06 -7.38
N THR A 3 47.93 33.41 -6.19
CA THR A 3 46.83 32.56 -5.75
C THR A 3 46.21 33.17 -4.51
N VAL A 4 44.94 33.45 -4.57
CA VAL A 4 44.15 33.89 -3.42
C VAL A 4 43.60 32.67 -2.70
N THR A 5 43.84 32.54 -1.40
CA THR A 5 43.41 31.43 -0.54
C THR A 5 42.51 31.93 0.62
N GLY A 6 41.80 31.00 1.29
CA GLY A 6 40.97 31.30 2.43
C GLY A 6 39.65 31.96 2.03
N LEU A 7 39.16 31.72 0.84
CA LEU A 7 37.84 32.19 0.37
C LEU A 7 36.71 31.32 0.96
N TYR A 8 35.59 31.92 1.23
CA TYR A 8 34.35 31.27 1.67
C TYR A 8 33.33 31.33 0.54
N ASN A 9 32.20 30.67 0.68
CA ASN A 9 31.12 30.72 -0.31
C ASN A 9 30.60 32.17 -0.42
N ASP A 10 30.94 32.87 -1.50
CA ASP A 10 30.54 34.24 -1.75
C ASP A 10 30.89 34.68 -3.18
N THR A 11 30.42 35.84 -3.60
CA THR A 11 30.84 36.51 -4.81
C THR A 11 32.03 37.43 -4.54
N TYR A 12 33.12 37.23 -5.20
CA TYR A 12 34.33 37.99 -5.10
C TYR A 12 34.62 38.82 -6.33
N TYR A 13 35.25 39.98 -6.14
CA TYR A 13 35.69 40.85 -7.22
C TYR A 13 37.17 41.15 -7.05
N TRP A 14 37.91 41.08 -8.12
CA TRP A 14 39.30 41.38 -8.14
C TRP A 14 39.70 42.37 -9.22
N ARG A 15 40.76 43.15 -8.97
CA ARG A 15 41.35 44.08 -9.90
C ARG A 15 42.85 44.19 -9.62
N VAL A 16 43.62 44.59 -10.60
CA VAL A 16 45.04 44.80 -10.45
C VAL A 16 45.45 46.19 -10.93
N ARG A 17 46.57 46.75 -10.42
CA ARG A 17 47.27 47.91 -10.93
C ARG A 17 48.76 47.67 -10.92
N ALA A 18 49.48 48.36 -11.80
CA ALA A 18 50.95 48.40 -11.76
C ALA A 18 51.42 49.50 -10.80
N ILE A 19 52.56 49.22 -10.14
CA ILE A 19 53.29 50.20 -9.34
C ILE A 19 54.72 50.15 -9.85
N ASP A 20 55.33 51.29 -10.18
CA ASP A 20 56.72 51.39 -10.63
C ASP A 20 57.69 51.37 -9.45
N ASP A 21 59.01 51.29 -9.76
CA ASP A 21 60.07 51.22 -8.76
C ASP A 21 60.22 52.49 -7.91
N LEU A 22 59.58 53.60 -8.32
CA LEU A 22 59.52 54.84 -7.60
C LEU A 22 58.25 54.98 -6.72
N GLY A 23 57.34 53.98 -6.74
CA GLY A 23 56.12 53.96 -5.98
C GLY A 23 54.92 54.62 -6.68
N ASN A 24 55.02 55.07 -7.94
CA ASN A 24 53.91 55.61 -8.67
C ASN A 24 52.95 54.49 -9.07
N ALA A 25 51.66 54.69 -8.85
CA ALA A 25 50.61 53.73 -9.10
C ALA A 25 49.80 54.10 -10.35
N GLY A 26 49.69 53.13 -11.25
CA GLY A 26 48.77 53.22 -12.38
C GLY A 26 47.30 53.09 -12.00
N SER A 27 46.42 53.31 -12.94
CA SER A 27 44.98 53.03 -12.76
C SER A 27 44.70 51.54 -12.55
N TYR A 28 43.69 51.18 -11.79
CA TYR A 28 43.21 49.80 -11.66
C TYR A 28 42.65 49.31 -13.00
N SER A 29 42.79 48.00 -13.24
CA SER A 29 42.04 47.32 -14.29
C SER A 29 40.55 47.37 -14.01
N ALA A 30 39.72 47.10 -15.01
CA ALA A 30 38.32 46.78 -14.79
C ALA A 30 38.21 45.61 -13.80
N ALA A 31 37.27 45.68 -12.87
CA ALA A 31 37.01 44.61 -11.92
C ALA A 31 36.45 43.37 -12.64
N ARG A 32 36.86 42.19 -12.20
CA ARG A 32 36.28 40.90 -12.60
C ARG A 32 35.75 40.21 -11.37
N GLY A 33 34.53 39.57 -11.53
CA GLY A 33 33.90 38.80 -10.48
C GLY A 33 34.08 37.31 -10.72
N PHE A 34 34.03 36.55 -9.63
CA PHE A 34 33.90 35.11 -9.63
C PHE A 34 33.11 34.71 -8.36
N VAL A 35 32.47 33.56 -8.41
CA VAL A 35 31.72 32.96 -7.29
C VAL A 35 32.47 31.74 -6.78
N THR A 36 32.54 31.57 -5.48
CA THR A 36 32.96 30.32 -4.83
C THR A 36 31.73 29.75 -4.15
N ASP A 37 31.37 28.51 -4.48
CA ASP A 37 30.28 27.78 -3.86
C ASP A 37 30.64 26.30 -3.66
N THR A 38 30.41 25.78 -2.50
CA THR A 38 30.62 24.39 -2.10
C THR A 38 29.44 23.82 -1.31
N ILE A 39 28.38 24.62 -1.15
CA ILE A 39 27.23 24.28 -0.30
C ILE A 39 25.95 24.30 -1.14
N VAL A 40 25.27 23.17 -1.16
CA VAL A 40 23.94 23.05 -1.74
C VAL A 40 22.92 22.94 -0.63
N ASN A 41 21.89 23.77 -0.67
CA ASN A 41 20.84 23.79 0.33
C ASN A 41 20.04 22.49 0.37
N ALA A 42 19.64 22.11 1.59
CA ALA A 42 18.81 20.92 1.79
C ALA A 42 17.42 21.09 1.16
N VAL A 43 16.91 20.03 0.57
CA VAL A 43 15.56 19.97 -0.01
C VAL A 43 14.57 19.47 1.02
N THR A 44 13.39 20.10 1.07
CA THR A 44 12.27 19.64 1.90
C THR A 44 11.26 18.90 1.03
N VAL A 45 11.01 17.64 1.34
CA VAL A 45 9.97 16.81 0.66
C VAL A 45 8.59 17.15 1.19
N SER A 46 7.60 17.25 0.29
CA SER A 46 6.24 17.69 0.61
C SER A 46 5.22 16.56 0.44
N ASN A 47 5.19 15.89 -0.68
CA ASN A 47 4.23 14.81 -0.98
C ASN A 47 4.94 13.62 -1.64
N PRO A 48 4.56 12.38 -1.33
CA PRO A 48 3.57 11.97 -0.34
C PRO A 48 4.02 12.26 1.10
N ALA A 49 3.07 12.31 2.03
CA ALA A 49 3.37 12.33 3.46
C ALA A 49 4.07 11.03 3.86
N ASP A 50 4.83 11.06 4.95
CA ASP A 50 5.40 9.83 5.51
C ASP A 50 4.28 8.89 5.99
N GLY A 51 4.37 7.61 5.64
CA GLY A 51 3.32 6.62 5.94
C GLY A 51 2.06 6.74 5.05
N HIS A 52 2.12 7.45 3.91
CA HIS A 52 0.98 7.54 2.98
C HIS A 52 0.62 6.18 2.40
N GLU A 53 -0.66 5.83 2.42
CA GLU A 53 -1.21 4.60 1.85
C GLU A 53 -2.12 4.93 0.67
N THR A 54 -2.05 4.15 -0.42
CA THR A 54 -2.81 4.44 -1.64
C THR A 54 -3.00 3.22 -2.53
N THR A 55 -4.05 3.25 -3.33
CA THR A 55 -4.26 2.29 -4.43
C THR A 55 -3.55 2.71 -5.73
N ALA A 56 -2.98 3.90 -5.79
CA ALA A 56 -2.30 4.39 -6.98
C ALA A 56 -0.94 3.71 -7.16
N ILE A 57 -0.69 3.18 -8.36
CA ILE A 57 0.60 2.57 -8.75
C ILE A 57 1.56 3.58 -9.40
N ASN A 58 1.14 4.84 -9.54
CA ASN A 58 1.95 5.97 -9.94
C ASN A 58 1.79 7.08 -8.92
N ILE A 59 2.88 7.55 -8.33
CA ILE A 59 2.86 8.48 -7.21
C ILE A 59 3.52 9.78 -7.63
N LEU A 60 2.80 10.89 -7.45
CA LEU A 60 3.36 12.22 -7.57
C LEU A 60 4.20 12.53 -6.33
N VAL A 61 5.50 12.72 -6.51
CA VAL A 61 6.39 13.25 -5.48
C VAL A 61 6.57 14.75 -5.67
N SER A 62 6.66 15.50 -4.59
CA SER A 62 6.88 16.95 -4.63
C SER A 62 7.78 17.43 -3.51
N TRP A 63 8.47 18.57 -3.75
CA TRP A 63 9.44 19.14 -2.83
C TRP A 63 9.52 20.65 -2.94
N VAL A 64 10.19 21.26 -2.00
CA VAL A 64 10.54 22.67 -1.98
C VAL A 64 12.03 22.81 -1.69
N THR A 65 12.74 23.58 -2.47
CA THR A 65 14.12 23.96 -2.15
C THR A 65 14.13 24.97 -1.03
N VAL A 66 14.92 24.73 0.01
CA VAL A 66 15.03 25.65 1.17
C VAL A 66 16.20 26.61 0.95
N GLY A 67 15.89 27.90 0.87
CA GLY A 67 16.87 28.97 0.68
C GLY A 67 17.31 29.16 -0.76
N ALA A 68 17.97 30.29 -1.04
CA ALA A 68 18.60 30.55 -2.32
C ALA A 68 20.00 29.93 -2.33
N ASP A 69 20.33 29.29 -3.44
CA ASP A 69 21.69 28.84 -3.75
C ASP A 69 22.47 29.96 -4.46
N SER A 70 23.78 30.09 -4.21
CA SER A 70 24.56 31.21 -4.73
C SER A 70 24.80 31.15 -6.23
N VAL A 71 24.81 29.96 -6.78
CA VAL A 71 25.01 29.73 -8.23
C VAL A 71 23.77 29.19 -8.93
N GLY A 72 22.78 28.74 -8.18
CA GLY A 72 21.54 28.15 -8.67
C GLY A 72 21.57 26.63 -8.60
N ILE A 73 20.38 26.02 -8.76
CA ILE A 73 20.20 24.57 -8.78
C ILE A 73 20.12 24.10 -10.22
N ASP A 74 21.05 23.28 -10.65
CA ASP A 74 21.07 22.63 -11.95
C ASP A 74 20.05 21.48 -12.01
N SER A 75 20.05 20.60 -11.00
CA SER A 75 19.21 19.43 -11.04
C SER A 75 18.82 18.88 -9.67
N TYR A 76 17.84 17.98 -9.68
CA TYR A 76 17.42 17.16 -8.52
C TYR A 76 17.60 15.68 -8.84
N ALA A 77 18.22 14.93 -7.94
CA ALA A 77 18.32 13.48 -8.01
C ALA A 77 17.27 12.85 -7.08
N VAL A 78 16.26 12.18 -7.65
CA VAL A 78 15.20 11.45 -6.94
C VAL A 78 15.57 9.97 -6.86
N GLU A 79 15.38 9.36 -5.70
CA GLU A 79 15.61 7.94 -5.46
C GLU A 79 14.41 7.31 -4.76
N VAL A 80 13.99 6.13 -5.24
CA VAL A 80 12.97 5.29 -4.60
C VAL A 80 13.50 3.87 -4.42
N SER A 81 13.26 3.30 -3.24
CA SER A 81 13.74 1.97 -2.85
C SER A 81 12.65 1.22 -2.05
N ARG A 82 12.72 -0.11 -2.05
CA ARG A 82 11.94 -0.96 -1.13
C ARG A 82 12.53 -1.06 0.27
N ALA A 83 13.76 -0.62 0.45
CA ALA A 83 14.46 -0.63 1.73
C ALA A 83 14.74 0.80 2.20
N SER A 84 14.44 1.11 3.46
CA SER A 84 14.72 2.43 4.06
C SER A 84 16.20 2.82 4.05
N ALA A 85 17.10 1.83 3.93
CA ALA A 85 18.55 2.05 3.79
C ALA A 85 18.99 2.39 2.35
N PHE A 86 18.07 2.40 1.37
CA PHE A 86 18.35 2.69 -0.04
C PHE A 86 19.45 1.80 -0.64
N THR A 87 19.47 0.53 -0.30
CA THR A 87 20.46 -0.44 -0.79
C THR A 87 20.17 -0.94 -2.21
N THR A 88 18.91 -0.89 -2.64
CA THR A 88 18.47 -1.31 -3.97
C THR A 88 17.41 -0.34 -4.48
N MET A 89 17.79 0.48 -5.44
CA MET A 89 16.87 1.43 -6.08
C MET A 89 15.96 0.70 -7.05
N ILE A 90 14.67 1.09 -7.03
CA ILE A 90 13.67 0.63 -8.00
C ILE A 90 13.33 1.74 -9.01
N PHE A 91 13.59 2.98 -8.63
CA PHE A 91 13.39 4.16 -9.47
C PHE A 91 14.47 5.19 -9.12
N THR A 92 15.04 5.78 -10.14
CA THR A 92 15.94 6.93 -10.03
C THR A 92 15.68 7.86 -11.20
N ASP A 93 15.63 9.16 -10.94
CA ASP A 93 15.54 10.17 -11.98
C ASP A 93 16.39 11.38 -11.63
N THR A 94 16.83 12.10 -12.67
CA THR A 94 17.56 13.37 -12.55
C THR A 94 16.76 14.42 -13.30
N LEU A 95 16.27 15.39 -12.57
CA LEU A 95 15.31 16.39 -13.02
C LEU A 95 15.94 17.76 -13.06
N ASP A 96 15.52 18.58 -14.00
CA ASP A 96 15.93 19.99 -14.12
C ASP A 96 15.68 20.77 -12.83
N GLY A 97 16.58 21.67 -12.47
CA GLY A 97 16.56 22.44 -11.21
C GLY A 97 15.36 23.39 -11.02
N VAL A 98 14.56 23.64 -12.07
CA VAL A 98 13.32 24.40 -11.97
C VAL A 98 12.11 23.54 -11.58
N ARG A 99 12.24 22.22 -11.56
CA ARG A 99 11.15 21.31 -11.20
C ARG A 99 10.98 21.22 -9.69
N SER A 100 9.74 21.03 -9.29
CA SER A 100 9.34 20.79 -7.88
C SER A 100 8.49 19.53 -7.71
N THR A 101 8.29 18.78 -8.81
CA THR A 101 7.49 17.55 -8.84
C THR A 101 8.03 16.54 -9.82
N ASP A 102 7.78 15.27 -9.54
CA ASP A 102 7.98 14.16 -10.45
C ASP A 102 6.94 13.06 -10.24
N THR A 103 6.81 12.13 -11.19
CA THR A 103 5.89 10.99 -11.08
C THR A 103 6.69 9.70 -11.06
N VAL A 104 6.73 9.06 -9.91
CA VAL A 104 7.28 7.71 -9.75
C VAL A 104 6.32 6.71 -10.35
N THR A 105 6.78 5.88 -11.27
CA THR A 105 5.97 4.90 -12.01
C THR A 105 6.50 3.48 -11.81
N GLY A 106 5.71 2.48 -12.23
CA GLY A 106 6.12 1.07 -12.15
C GLY A 106 6.08 0.49 -10.74
N LEU A 107 5.26 1.07 -9.86
CA LEU A 107 5.04 0.57 -8.52
C LEU A 107 4.07 -0.62 -8.52
N TYR A 108 4.24 -1.50 -7.54
CA TYR A 108 3.37 -2.65 -7.29
C TYR A 108 2.97 -2.64 -5.82
N ASN A 109 2.15 -3.58 -5.38
CA ASN A 109 1.81 -3.72 -3.96
C ASN A 109 3.07 -3.96 -3.13
N ASP A 110 3.51 -2.91 -2.43
CA ASP A 110 4.70 -2.96 -1.57
C ASP A 110 4.83 -1.67 -0.75
N THR A 111 5.76 -1.69 0.20
CA THR A 111 6.22 -0.50 0.92
C THR A 111 7.44 0.08 0.22
N TYR A 112 7.42 1.38 0.01
CA TYR A 112 8.48 2.14 -0.65
C TYR A 112 8.98 3.27 0.22
N TYR A 113 10.25 3.64 -0.01
CA TYR A 113 10.91 4.80 0.61
C TYR A 113 11.46 5.68 -0.50
N TRP A 114 11.34 6.98 -0.36
CA TRP A 114 11.85 7.93 -1.31
C TRP A 114 12.59 9.07 -0.64
N ARG A 115 13.55 9.64 -1.35
CA ARG A 115 14.33 10.79 -0.96
C ARG A 115 14.84 11.52 -2.19
N LEU A 116 15.30 12.75 -2.03
CA LEU A 116 15.98 13.47 -3.10
C LEU A 116 17.05 14.38 -2.55
N ARG A 117 17.94 14.84 -3.43
CA ARG A 117 18.91 15.89 -3.17
C ARG A 117 18.99 16.84 -4.35
N ALA A 118 19.41 18.08 -4.10
CA ALA A 118 19.74 19.05 -5.12
C ALA A 118 21.21 18.93 -5.54
N ILE A 119 21.50 19.34 -6.77
CA ILE A 119 22.82 19.48 -7.37
C ILE A 119 22.86 20.90 -7.96
N ASP A 120 23.90 21.69 -7.64
CA ASP A 120 24.04 23.06 -8.13
C ASP A 120 24.69 23.14 -9.50
N ASP A 121 24.76 24.35 -10.10
CA ASP A 121 25.36 24.61 -11.40
C ASP A 121 26.88 24.36 -11.46
N LEU A 122 27.55 24.20 -10.32
CA LEU A 122 28.96 23.83 -10.22
C LEU A 122 29.17 22.32 -10.03
N GLY A 123 28.08 21.54 -9.90
CA GLY A 123 28.10 20.09 -9.70
C GLY A 123 28.27 19.65 -8.24
N ASN A 124 28.19 20.57 -7.27
CA ASN A 124 28.15 20.17 -5.87
C ASN A 124 26.83 19.50 -5.55
N SER A 125 26.85 18.47 -4.73
CA SER A 125 25.66 17.73 -4.32
C SER A 125 25.29 18.03 -2.89
N GLY A 126 24.06 18.42 -2.64
CA GLY A 126 23.49 18.55 -1.31
C GLY A 126 23.30 17.20 -0.60
N THR A 127 22.99 17.27 0.68
CA THR A 127 22.56 16.10 1.44
C THR A 127 21.19 15.65 0.97
N TYR A 128 20.94 14.34 1.03
CA TYR A 128 19.59 13.81 0.80
C TYR A 128 18.62 14.35 1.84
N SER A 129 17.39 14.59 1.41
CA SER A 129 16.27 14.85 2.30
C SER A 129 16.07 13.71 3.30
N THR A 130 15.35 13.96 4.39
CA THR A 130 14.79 12.88 5.19
C THR A 130 13.93 11.99 4.30
N ALA A 131 14.19 10.69 4.37
CA ALA A 131 13.40 9.71 3.63
C ALA A 131 11.96 9.66 4.15
N ARG A 132 11.00 9.43 3.25
CA ARG A 132 9.59 9.17 3.58
C ARG A 132 9.18 7.82 3.04
N GLY A 133 8.39 7.09 3.83
CA GLY A 133 7.77 5.84 3.43
C GLY A 133 6.37 6.06 2.84
N PHE A 134 5.96 5.23 1.90
CA PHE A 134 4.57 5.10 1.45
C PHE A 134 4.27 3.64 1.05
N VAL A 135 3.00 3.28 1.05
CA VAL A 135 2.51 1.95 0.66
C VAL A 135 1.60 2.08 -0.55
N THR A 136 1.83 1.23 -1.55
CA THR A 136 0.86 1.02 -2.62
C THR A 136 0.19 -0.33 -2.43
N ASP A 137 -1.14 -0.35 -2.38
CA ASP A 137 -1.91 -1.58 -2.23
C ASP A 137 -3.17 -1.57 -3.10
N THR A 138 -3.31 -2.60 -3.95
CA THR A 138 -4.45 -2.80 -4.84
C THR A 138 -5.04 -4.21 -4.70
N ILE A 139 -4.51 -5.04 -3.79
CA ILE A 139 -4.83 -6.46 -3.71
C ILE A 139 -5.13 -6.84 -2.26
N VAL A 140 -6.28 -7.44 -2.05
CA VAL A 140 -6.63 -8.11 -0.80
C VAL A 140 -6.57 -9.61 -0.98
N ASN A 141 -5.81 -10.27 -0.12
CA ASN A 141 -5.68 -11.73 -0.15
C ASN A 141 -6.99 -12.43 0.23
N ALA A 142 -7.24 -13.59 -0.39
CA ALA A 142 -8.42 -14.40 -0.11
C ALA A 142 -8.45 -14.87 1.35
N VAL A 143 -9.64 -14.88 1.94
CA VAL A 143 -9.88 -15.37 3.30
C VAL A 143 -9.80 -16.90 3.32
N THR A 144 -9.17 -17.47 4.32
CA THR A 144 -9.17 -18.90 4.57
C THR A 144 -10.28 -19.27 5.54
N VAL A 145 -11.34 -19.91 5.05
CA VAL A 145 -12.49 -20.35 5.86
C VAL A 145 -12.19 -21.71 6.51
N SER A 146 -12.55 -21.86 7.79
CA SER A 146 -12.20 -23.02 8.62
C SER A 146 -13.42 -23.86 9.00
N ASN A 147 -14.47 -23.25 9.52
CA ASN A 147 -15.67 -23.95 10.00
C ASN A 147 -16.94 -23.22 9.53
N PRO A 148 -18.00 -23.94 9.16
CA PRO A 148 -18.12 -25.39 9.05
C PRO A 148 -17.28 -25.95 7.89
N ALA A 149 -16.97 -27.25 7.96
CA ALA A 149 -16.40 -27.96 6.81
C ALA A 149 -17.42 -28.01 5.68
N ASP A 150 -16.94 -28.18 4.44
CA ASP A 150 -17.84 -28.42 3.30
C ASP A 150 -18.63 -29.73 3.49
N GLY A 151 -19.93 -29.70 3.20
CA GLY A 151 -20.83 -30.83 3.42
C GLY A 151 -21.21 -31.07 4.88
N HIS A 152 -21.01 -30.12 5.79
CA HIS A 152 -21.40 -30.24 7.19
C HIS A 152 -22.92 -30.38 7.34
N GLU A 153 -23.37 -31.33 8.16
CA GLU A 153 -24.77 -31.55 8.50
C GLU A 153 -25.01 -31.24 9.99
N THR A 154 -26.14 -30.59 10.29
CA THR A 154 -26.46 -30.18 11.66
C THR A 154 -27.97 -30.08 11.87
N THR A 155 -28.39 -30.27 13.12
CA THR A 155 -29.76 -29.96 13.58
C THR A 155 -29.89 -28.52 14.05
N ALA A 156 -28.80 -27.76 14.14
CA ALA A 156 -28.83 -26.38 14.55
C ALA A 156 -29.29 -25.45 13.43
N ILE A 157 -30.25 -24.57 13.73
CA ILE A 157 -30.72 -23.52 12.81
C ILE A 157 -29.85 -22.27 12.83
N ASN A 158 -28.88 -22.21 13.71
CA ASN A 158 -27.82 -21.20 13.79
C ASN A 158 -26.49 -21.92 13.89
N PHE A 159 -25.48 -21.49 13.18
CA PHE A 159 -24.16 -22.10 13.27
C PHE A 159 -23.04 -21.07 13.21
N ASN A 160 -21.94 -21.43 13.84
CA ASN A 160 -20.77 -20.55 13.91
C ASN A 160 -19.85 -20.78 12.70
N VAL A 161 -19.50 -19.71 12.00
CA VAL A 161 -18.49 -19.69 10.96
C VAL A 161 -17.18 -19.17 11.53
N THR A 162 -16.05 -19.74 11.09
CA THR A 162 -14.73 -19.30 11.51
C THR A 162 -13.79 -19.19 10.31
N TRP A 163 -12.86 -18.23 10.37
CA TRP A 163 -11.91 -17.95 9.31
C TRP A 163 -10.60 -17.38 9.84
N SER A 164 -9.62 -17.27 8.96
CA SER A 164 -8.43 -16.46 9.15
C SER A 164 -8.20 -15.57 7.93
N ALA A 165 -7.80 -14.33 8.15
CA ALA A 165 -7.28 -13.47 7.09
C ALA A 165 -5.84 -13.86 6.75
N ASN A 166 -5.48 -13.75 5.48
CA ASN A 166 -4.08 -13.69 5.09
C ASN A 166 -3.55 -12.28 5.33
N ALA A 167 -2.22 -12.15 5.48
CA ALA A 167 -1.59 -10.85 5.68
C ALA A 167 -1.92 -9.89 4.52
N ASP A 168 -2.19 -8.65 4.86
CA ASP A 168 -2.47 -7.55 3.96
C ASP A 168 -1.55 -6.37 4.30
N SER A 169 -1.16 -5.56 3.29
CA SER A 169 -0.15 -4.52 3.46
C SER A 169 -0.64 -3.33 4.26
N VAL A 170 -1.91 -3.00 4.15
CA VAL A 170 -2.55 -1.87 4.83
C VAL A 170 -3.52 -2.32 5.93
N GLY A 171 -3.81 -3.62 5.98
CA GLY A 171 -4.71 -4.23 6.94
C GLY A 171 -6.14 -4.38 6.46
N ILE A 172 -6.88 -5.29 7.10
CA ILE A 172 -8.29 -5.58 6.77
C ILE A 172 -9.20 -4.66 7.59
N ASP A 173 -10.08 -3.95 6.89
CA ASP A 173 -11.13 -3.12 7.49
C ASP A 173 -12.36 -3.97 7.85
N THR A 174 -12.85 -4.75 6.88
CA THR A 174 -14.09 -5.52 7.07
C THR A 174 -14.06 -6.87 6.34
N TYR A 175 -14.98 -7.76 6.76
CA TYR A 175 -15.33 -8.98 6.03
C TYR A 175 -16.78 -8.92 5.57
N ALA A 176 -17.03 -9.33 4.32
CA ALA A 176 -18.38 -9.57 3.80
C ALA A 176 -18.67 -11.08 3.84
N LEU A 177 -19.65 -11.49 4.65
CA LEU A 177 -20.15 -12.86 4.80
C LEU A 177 -21.48 -13.00 4.08
N GLU A 178 -21.62 -14.05 3.28
CA GLU A 178 -22.83 -14.35 2.52
C GLU A 178 -23.24 -15.82 2.69
N ALA A 179 -24.54 -16.05 2.84
CA ALA A 179 -25.14 -17.39 2.74
C ALA A 179 -26.33 -17.39 1.80
N SER A 180 -26.47 -18.44 1.02
CA SER A 180 -27.51 -18.63 0.00
C SER A 180 -27.97 -20.09 -0.05
N ARG A 181 -29.20 -20.33 -0.55
CA ARG A 181 -29.71 -21.66 -0.86
C ARG A 181 -29.17 -22.23 -2.17
N THR A 182 -28.50 -21.42 -2.96
CA THR A 182 -27.89 -21.87 -4.22
C THR A 182 -26.39 -21.59 -4.24
N SER A 183 -25.61 -22.51 -4.79
CA SER A 183 -24.16 -22.34 -4.93
C SER A 183 -23.75 -21.18 -5.87
N ALA A 184 -24.70 -20.68 -6.66
CA ALA A 184 -24.51 -19.52 -7.54
C ALA A 184 -24.67 -18.18 -6.82
N PHE A 185 -25.14 -18.16 -5.57
CA PHE A 185 -25.36 -16.95 -4.77
C PHE A 185 -26.21 -15.89 -5.48
N THR A 186 -27.24 -16.34 -6.21
CA THR A 186 -28.15 -15.44 -6.92
C THR A 186 -29.13 -14.71 -6.01
N THR A 187 -29.45 -15.31 -4.87
CA THR A 187 -30.31 -14.72 -3.82
C THR A 187 -29.73 -15.05 -2.47
N MET A 188 -29.38 -14.03 -1.71
CA MET A 188 -28.82 -14.20 -0.36
C MET A 188 -29.94 -14.51 0.64
N THR A 189 -29.67 -15.48 1.51
CA THR A 189 -30.52 -15.78 2.67
C THR A 189 -30.02 -15.03 3.90
N PHE A 190 -28.71 -14.82 3.96
CA PHE A 190 -28.03 -14.09 5.03
C PHE A 190 -26.85 -13.30 4.45
N THR A 191 -26.66 -12.09 4.92
CA THR A 191 -25.51 -11.24 4.64
C THR A 191 -25.11 -10.51 5.90
N ASP A 192 -23.81 -10.41 6.16
CA ASP A 192 -23.30 -9.58 7.23
C ASP A 192 -21.98 -8.91 6.82
N THR A 193 -21.70 -7.75 7.43
CA THR A 193 -20.45 -7.03 7.29
C THR A 193 -19.80 -6.95 8.66
N LEU A 194 -18.66 -7.58 8.80
CA LEU A 194 -17.97 -7.83 10.06
C LEU A 194 -16.69 -7.01 10.14
N ASP A 195 -16.34 -6.56 11.34
CA ASP A 195 -15.08 -5.85 11.60
C ASP A 195 -13.85 -6.71 11.24
N GLY A 196 -12.81 -6.09 10.69
CA GLY A 196 -11.59 -6.74 10.20
C GLY A 196 -10.74 -7.45 11.26
N VAL A 197 -11.01 -7.26 12.54
CA VAL A 197 -10.34 -7.98 13.63
C VAL A 197 -11.06 -9.29 14.03
N ARG A 198 -12.28 -9.52 13.51
CA ARG A 198 -13.06 -10.72 13.82
C ARG A 198 -12.53 -11.94 13.07
N THR A 199 -12.68 -13.10 13.72
CA THR A 199 -12.33 -14.42 13.15
C THR A 199 -13.47 -15.42 13.23
N SER A 200 -14.65 -14.98 13.71
CA SER A 200 -15.86 -15.80 13.81
C SER A 200 -17.12 -14.95 13.77
N ASP A 201 -18.20 -15.57 13.30
CA ASP A 201 -19.54 -15.04 13.36
C ASP A 201 -20.58 -16.14 13.43
N THR A 202 -21.85 -15.80 13.73
CA THR A 202 -22.95 -16.75 13.80
C THR A 202 -23.99 -16.43 12.72
N VAL A 203 -24.13 -17.31 11.73
CA VAL A 203 -25.19 -17.27 10.74
C VAL A 203 -26.50 -17.72 11.39
N THR A 204 -27.53 -16.91 11.30
CA THR A 204 -28.84 -17.10 11.96
C THR A 204 -29.99 -17.10 10.97
N GLY A 205 -31.19 -17.49 11.44
CA GLY A 205 -32.41 -17.43 10.65
C GLY A 205 -32.52 -18.51 9.59
N LEU A 206 -31.86 -19.62 9.74
CA LEU A 206 -31.88 -20.74 8.82
C LEU A 206 -33.06 -21.69 9.13
N TYR A 207 -33.47 -22.41 8.11
CA TYR A 207 -34.52 -23.43 8.19
C TYR A 207 -33.97 -24.75 7.64
N ASN A 208 -34.74 -25.83 7.70
CA ASN A 208 -34.37 -27.10 7.12
C ASN A 208 -34.15 -26.96 5.60
N ASP A 209 -32.90 -26.89 5.19
CA ASP A 209 -32.50 -26.75 3.80
C ASP A 209 -30.99 -26.97 3.62
N THR A 210 -30.55 -26.98 2.36
CA THR A 210 -29.15 -26.93 2.00
C THR A 210 -28.77 -25.47 1.77
N TYR A 211 -27.66 -25.06 2.35
CA TYR A 211 -27.11 -23.72 2.22
C TYR A 211 -25.65 -23.76 1.75
N TYR A 212 -25.24 -22.68 1.13
CA TYR A 212 -23.87 -22.40 0.73
C TYR A 212 -23.45 -21.08 1.36
N TRP A 213 -22.22 -21.00 1.83
CA TRP A 213 -21.66 -19.79 2.38
C TRP A 213 -20.28 -19.48 1.84
N ARG A 214 -19.93 -18.24 1.79
CA ARG A 214 -18.64 -17.73 1.37
C ARG A 214 -18.36 -16.39 2.03
N MET A 215 -17.11 -15.96 2.02
CA MET A 215 -16.76 -14.64 2.49
C MET A 215 -15.57 -14.05 1.75
N ARG A 216 -15.40 -12.75 1.85
CA ARG A 216 -14.24 -12.02 1.36
C ARG A 216 -13.82 -10.98 2.36
N ALA A 217 -12.55 -10.54 2.30
CA ALA A 217 -12.03 -9.40 3.02
C ALA A 217 -12.10 -8.13 2.17
N ILE A 218 -12.17 -7.00 2.85
CA ILE A 218 -12.08 -5.65 2.30
C ILE A 218 -11.03 -4.92 3.15
N ASP A 219 -10.02 -4.32 2.51
CA ASP A 219 -8.95 -3.61 3.20
C ASP A 219 -9.34 -2.18 3.60
N VAL A 220 -8.44 -1.50 4.30
CA VAL A 220 -8.61 -0.11 4.76
C VAL A 220 -8.70 0.89 3.59
N LEU A 221 -8.15 0.57 2.41
CA LEU A 221 -8.25 1.39 1.21
C LEU A 221 -9.51 1.11 0.38
N GLY A 222 -10.34 0.12 0.79
CA GLY A 222 -11.58 -0.26 0.11
C GLY A 222 -11.40 -1.27 -1.02
N ASN A 223 -10.19 -1.84 -1.22
CA ASN A 223 -10.02 -2.94 -2.16
C ASN A 223 -10.75 -4.18 -1.63
N SER A 224 -11.38 -4.92 -2.52
CA SER A 224 -12.11 -6.13 -2.16
C SER A 224 -11.37 -7.37 -2.69
N GLY A 225 -11.08 -8.31 -1.80
CA GLY A 225 -10.57 -9.62 -2.15
C GLY A 225 -11.59 -10.47 -2.91
N THR A 226 -11.10 -11.55 -3.50
CA THR A 226 -11.97 -12.59 -4.06
C THR A 226 -12.72 -13.32 -2.93
N TYR A 227 -13.93 -13.77 -3.22
CA TYR A 227 -14.63 -14.65 -2.28
C TYR A 227 -13.85 -15.95 -2.08
N SER A 228 -13.93 -16.48 -0.86
CA SER A 228 -13.48 -17.83 -0.55
C SER A 228 -14.21 -18.85 -1.43
N THR A 229 -13.66 -20.06 -1.57
CA THR A 229 -14.43 -21.19 -2.10
C THR A 229 -15.68 -21.37 -1.26
N ALA A 230 -16.84 -21.47 -1.93
CA ALA A 230 -18.11 -21.70 -1.26
C ALA A 230 -18.09 -23.07 -0.57
N ARG A 231 -18.68 -23.13 0.63
CA ARG A 231 -18.90 -24.38 1.36
C ARG A 231 -20.39 -24.64 1.53
N GLY A 232 -20.79 -25.87 1.26
CA GLY A 232 -22.15 -26.34 1.52
C GLY A 232 -22.33 -26.84 2.93
N PHE A 233 -23.52 -26.67 3.49
CA PHE A 233 -23.96 -27.31 4.72
C PHE A 233 -25.45 -27.54 4.68
N VAL A 234 -25.93 -28.48 5.50
CA VAL A 234 -27.34 -28.86 5.60
C VAL A 234 -27.80 -28.63 7.03
N THR A 235 -28.94 -27.93 7.16
CA THR A 235 -29.68 -27.89 8.43
C THR A 235 -30.89 -28.79 8.32
N ASP A 236 -31.02 -29.78 9.19
CA ASP A 236 -32.18 -30.67 9.23
C ASP A 236 -32.61 -30.96 10.67
N THR A 237 -33.81 -30.54 11.01
CA THR A 237 -34.44 -30.74 12.31
C THR A 237 -35.66 -31.66 12.23
N ILE A 238 -35.97 -32.21 11.06
CA ILE A 238 -37.22 -32.94 10.79
C ILE A 238 -36.87 -34.38 10.37
N VAL A 239 -37.42 -35.33 11.12
CA VAL A 239 -37.48 -36.70 10.68
C VAL A 239 -38.88 -36.96 10.08
N ASN A 240 -38.89 -37.32 8.80
CA ASN A 240 -40.16 -37.63 8.15
C ASN A 240 -40.82 -38.87 8.77
N GLN A 241 -42.17 -38.84 8.88
CA GLN A 241 -42.91 -39.96 9.38
C GLN A 241 -42.70 -41.18 8.48
N VAL A 242 -42.37 -42.30 9.10
CA VAL A 242 -42.31 -43.59 8.38
C VAL A 242 -43.74 -44.01 8.05
N THR A 243 -44.00 -44.25 6.77
CA THR A 243 -45.25 -44.87 6.33
C THR A 243 -45.04 -46.39 6.34
N VAL A 244 -45.81 -47.05 7.19
CA VAL A 244 -45.81 -48.51 7.27
C VAL A 244 -46.80 -49.01 6.19
N SER A 245 -46.28 -49.80 5.23
CA SER A 245 -47.06 -50.28 4.13
C SER A 245 -47.35 -51.80 4.20
N ASN A 246 -46.63 -52.52 5.02
CA ASN A 246 -46.82 -53.95 5.16
C ASN A 246 -46.44 -54.40 6.62
N PRO A 247 -47.28 -55.21 7.26
CA PRO A 247 -48.59 -55.62 6.81
C PRO A 247 -49.59 -54.45 6.83
N ALA A 248 -50.66 -54.54 6.07
CA ALA A 248 -51.79 -53.62 6.07
C ALA A 248 -52.40 -53.55 7.44
N ASP A 249 -53.05 -52.40 7.78
CA ASP A 249 -53.79 -52.28 9.05
C ASP A 249 -54.87 -53.40 9.14
N ALA A 250 -54.95 -53.98 10.33
CA ALA A 250 -55.79 -55.16 10.60
C ALA A 250 -55.45 -56.41 9.75
N HIS A 251 -54.22 -56.56 9.29
CA HIS A 251 -53.76 -57.73 8.53
C HIS A 251 -53.83 -58.97 9.39
N GLU A 252 -54.63 -59.97 8.93
CA GLU A 252 -54.70 -61.30 9.53
C GLU A 252 -53.82 -62.27 8.75
N THR A 253 -52.98 -63.05 9.45
CA THR A 253 -52.11 -64.03 8.85
C THR A 253 -51.92 -65.23 9.73
N THR A 254 -51.77 -66.40 9.10
CA THR A 254 -51.35 -67.64 9.77
C THR A 254 -49.81 -67.76 9.80
N ALA A 255 -49.10 -66.85 9.16
CA ALA A 255 -47.64 -66.86 9.17
C ALA A 255 -47.14 -66.34 10.53
N ILE A 256 -46.11 -66.97 11.07
CA ILE A 256 -45.48 -66.62 12.30
C ILE A 256 -44.33 -65.61 12.13
N ASN A 257 -43.99 -65.24 10.91
CA ASN A 257 -42.97 -64.27 10.57
C ASN A 257 -43.55 -63.15 9.68
N PHE A 258 -43.15 -61.87 9.93
CA PHE A 258 -43.42 -60.73 9.04
C PHE A 258 -42.19 -60.40 8.23
N ASN A 259 -42.37 -60.01 6.99
CA ASN A 259 -41.35 -59.45 6.10
C ASN A 259 -41.37 -57.92 6.11
#